data_eb0d75b50beff9765493b110ca36b680
#
_entry.id   eb0d75b50beff9765493b110ca36b680
#
_cell.length_a   1.000
_cell.length_b   1.000
_cell.length_c   1.000
_cell.angle_alpha   90.00
_cell.angle_beta   90.00
_cell.angle_gamma   90.00
#
_symmetry.space_group_name_H-M   'P 1'
#
loop_
_entity.id
_entity.type
_entity.pdbx_description
1 polymer ?
#
loop_
_entity_poly.entity_id
_entity_poly.type
_entity_poly.pdbx_seq_one_letter_code
_entity_poly.pdbx_strand_id
1 'polypeptide(L)'
;MVEARHLPMERGLGKTDRIDDWWKSPLAMGIYLGIAVMYATWRGFMEADFWIFEEFGRSAGNQTMAIESNGSHVLSPLFSPLVVPGQDGLGSWVPESLWWMSPAMFILIIPAGFRGTCYYYRKAYYRSFMVSPAACAVSTPFGDYKGESRLFLFQNIHRYFMYLAVAYLFVLSYDVLLATQFHATGSATSYGVSVGTLVLMMNVIMLGGYTLGCHSFRHAIGGIRNRFRNGGGAVAEACWKSCTKLNKNHGNWAIYSLFWVMFSDFYIYACTEGWWTDLVLLGGL
;
A
#
# COMPACT_ATOMS: atom_id res chain seq x y z
N MET A 1 29.69 18.04 39.03
CA MET A 1 28.59 17.50 38.16
C MET A 1 27.39 18.41 38.39
N VAL A 2 26.99 19.17 37.36
CA VAL A 2 25.78 19.99 37.45
C VAL A 2 24.63 19.06 37.22
N GLU A 3 23.82 18.83 38.25
CA GLU A 3 22.58 18.05 38.15
C GLU A 3 21.64 18.78 37.19
N ALA A 4 21.40 18.17 36.01
CA ALA A 4 20.45 18.73 35.05
C ALA A 4 19.05 18.70 35.70
N ARG A 5 18.63 19.85 36.25
CA ARG A 5 17.26 20.03 36.75
C ARG A 5 16.33 19.86 35.53
N HIS A 6 15.67 18.72 35.43
CA HIS A 6 14.53 18.58 34.56
C HIS A 6 13.43 19.51 35.04
N LEU A 7 13.36 20.71 34.46
CA LEU A 7 12.21 21.58 34.66
C LEU A 7 10.98 20.83 34.14
N PRO A 8 9.92 20.68 34.94
CA PRO A 8 8.70 20.03 34.46
C PRO A 8 8.13 20.87 33.30
N MET A 9 8.11 20.29 32.11
CA MET A 9 7.43 20.95 30.99
C MET A 9 5.98 21.19 31.35
N GLU A 10 5.51 22.41 31.16
CA GLU A 10 4.11 22.75 31.37
C GLU A 10 3.23 21.83 30.51
N ARG A 11 2.22 21.21 31.12
CA ARG A 11 1.28 20.35 30.41
C ARG A 11 0.34 21.19 29.55
N GLY A 12 0.09 20.78 28.34
CA GLY A 12 -0.84 21.40 27.39
C GLY A 12 -0.53 21.08 25.95
N LEU A 13 -1.52 21.15 25.08
CA LEU A 13 -1.37 20.85 23.67
C LEU A 13 -0.35 21.81 23.03
N GLY A 14 0.74 21.26 22.49
CA GLY A 14 1.73 22.04 21.76
C GLY A 14 2.61 22.97 22.58
N LYS A 15 2.55 22.94 23.93
CA LYS A 15 3.44 23.73 24.76
C LYS A 15 4.88 23.29 24.60
N THR A 16 5.77 24.24 24.29
CA THR A 16 7.18 23.97 24.03
C THR A 16 7.95 25.28 24.03
N ASP A 17 9.22 25.24 24.43
CA ASP A 17 10.17 26.35 24.30
C ASP A 17 10.86 26.36 22.92
N ARG A 18 10.49 25.49 22.03
CA ARG A 18 11.03 25.42 20.67
C ARG A 18 10.54 26.59 19.84
N ILE A 19 11.47 27.20 19.10
CA ILE A 19 11.22 28.32 18.17
C ILE A 19 11.17 27.88 16.71
N ASP A 20 11.47 26.60 16.42
CA ASP A 20 11.46 26.03 15.07
C ASP A 20 10.05 25.54 14.67
N ASP A 21 9.87 25.31 13.39
CA ASP A 21 8.60 24.86 12.79
C ASP A 21 8.33 23.35 13.03
N TRP A 22 8.46 22.89 14.26
CA TRP A 22 8.32 21.48 14.64
C TRP A 22 6.97 20.84 14.23
N TRP A 23 5.93 21.64 14.13
CA TRP A 23 4.57 21.21 13.79
C TRP A 23 4.36 20.89 12.30
N LYS A 24 5.19 21.45 11.41
CA LYS A 24 5.05 21.26 9.95
C LYS A 24 5.10 19.80 9.54
N SER A 25 6.07 19.05 10.05
CA SER A 25 6.25 17.64 9.68
C SER A 25 5.09 16.74 10.18
N PRO A 26 4.65 16.80 11.44
CA PRO A 26 3.47 16.06 11.90
C PRO A 26 2.19 16.46 11.16
N LEU A 27 1.99 17.75 10.89
CA LEU A 27 0.82 18.24 10.17
C LEU A 27 0.79 17.71 8.72
N ALA A 28 1.89 17.87 7.99
CA ALA A 28 1.98 17.36 6.62
C ALA A 28 1.74 15.85 6.54
N MET A 29 2.30 15.08 7.49
CA MET A 29 2.05 13.65 7.58
C MET A 29 0.60 13.34 7.94
N GLY A 30 -0.02 14.11 8.83
CA GLY A 30 -1.43 13.95 9.20
C GLY A 30 -2.37 14.19 8.01
N ILE A 31 -2.13 15.26 7.26
CA ILE A 31 -2.88 15.57 6.03
C ILE A 31 -2.72 14.44 5.01
N TYR A 32 -1.49 14.02 4.77
CA TYR A 32 -1.18 12.96 3.82
C TYR A 32 -1.87 11.64 4.15
N LEU A 33 -1.77 11.19 5.41
CA LEU A 33 -2.44 9.97 5.88
C LEU A 33 -3.96 10.12 5.89
N GLY A 34 -4.47 11.31 6.23
CA GLY A 34 -5.90 11.62 6.18
C GLY A 34 -6.46 11.50 4.76
N ILE A 35 -5.78 12.07 3.78
CA ILE A 35 -6.15 11.94 2.36
C ILE A 35 -6.13 10.46 1.94
N ALA A 36 -5.11 9.70 2.33
CA ALA A 36 -5.02 8.29 1.99
C ALA A 36 -6.17 7.45 2.57
N VAL A 37 -6.55 7.71 3.83
CA VAL A 37 -7.67 7.03 4.46
C VAL A 37 -8.99 7.43 3.80
N MET A 38 -9.21 8.72 3.54
CA MET A 38 -10.42 9.20 2.86
C MET A 38 -10.53 8.59 1.47
N TYR A 39 -9.45 8.58 0.69
CA TYR A 39 -9.43 7.97 -0.63
C TYR A 39 -9.75 6.48 -0.58
N ALA A 40 -9.07 5.71 0.26
CA ALA A 40 -9.29 4.28 0.39
C ALA A 40 -10.72 3.95 0.87
N THR A 41 -11.27 4.78 1.77
CA THR A 41 -12.65 4.63 2.23
C THR A 41 -13.63 4.92 1.10
N TRP A 42 -13.43 6.02 0.38
CA TRP A 42 -14.28 6.36 -0.77
C TRP A 42 -14.29 5.22 -1.80
N ARG A 43 -13.12 4.75 -2.22
CA ARG A 43 -13.02 3.64 -3.18
C ARG A 43 -13.58 2.33 -2.63
N GLY A 44 -13.42 2.08 -1.33
CA GLY A 44 -13.96 0.89 -0.67
C GLY A 44 -15.49 0.83 -0.67
N PHE A 45 -16.17 1.98 -0.69
CA PHE A 45 -17.63 2.06 -0.73
C PHE A 45 -18.21 2.26 -2.14
N MET A 46 -17.38 2.48 -3.16
CA MET A 46 -17.84 2.55 -4.55
C MET A 46 -18.03 1.15 -5.13
N GLU A 47 -19.27 0.79 -5.40
CA GLU A 47 -19.62 -0.56 -5.88
C GLU A 47 -19.53 -0.72 -7.39
N ALA A 48 -19.69 0.36 -8.17
CA ALA A 48 -20.00 0.28 -9.59
C ALA A 48 -18.77 0.28 -10.53
N ASP A 49 -17.64 0.85 -10.11
CA ASP A 49 -16.60 1.26 -11.06
C ASP A 49 -15.48 0.25 -11.30
N PHE A 50 -15.63 -0.97 -10.81
CA PHE A 50 -14.68 -2.05 -11.10
C PHE A 50 -15.20 -3.03 -12.19
N TRP A 51 -16.49 -2.98 -12.49
CA TRP A 51 -17.09 -3.73 -13.58
C TRP A 51 -16.96 -2.97 -14.89
N ILE A 52 -16.61 -3.68 -15.95
CA ILE A 52 -16.69 -3.15 -17.30
C ILE A 52 -18.00 -3.58 -17.89
N PHE A 53 -18.93 -2.65 -18.02
CA PHE A 53 -20.10 -2.84 -18.83
C PHE A 53 -19.72 -2.69 -20.31
N GLU A 54 -20.40 -3.40 -21.20
CA GLU A 54 -20.16 -3.31 -22.66
C GLU A 54 -20.18 -1.87 -23.19
N GLU A 55 -20.94 -0.98 -22.57
CA GLU A 55 -20.96 0.45 -22.91
C GLU A 55 -19.64 1.15 -22.60
N PHE A 56 -18.98 0.82 -21.51
CA PHE A 56 -17.68 1.39 -21.12
C PHE A 56 -16.54 0.90 -22.01
N GLY A 57 -16.55 -0.36 -22.39
CA GLY A 57 -15.59 -0.91 -23.35
C GLY A 57 -15.64 -0.21 -24.71
N ARG A 58 -16.78 0.39 -25.08
CA ARG A 58 -16.92 1.24 -26.28
C ARG A 58 -16.45 2.68 -26.05
N SER A 59 -16.62 3.22 -24.86
CA SER A 59 -16.22 4.59 -24.53
C SER A 59 -14.71 4.75 -24.39
N ALA A 60 -14.01 3.72 -23.94
CA ALA A 60 -12.56 3.67 -23.92
C ALA A 60 -11.94 3.51 -25.32
N GLY A 61 -12.75 3.55 -26.37
CA GLY A 61 -12.35 3.63 -27.77
C GLY A 61 -11.19 2.70 -28.11
N ASN A 62 -11.44 1.41 -28.33
CA ASN A 62 -10.42 0.41 -28.69
C ASN A 62 -9.19 0.31 -27.78
N GLN A 63 -9.17 1.04 -26.67
CA GLN A 63 -8.05 1.10 -25.75
C GLN A 63 -8.34 0.19 -24.56
N THR A 64 -7.90 -1.00 -24.70
CA THR A 64 -7.99 -2.04 -23.70
C THR A 64 -6.96 -1.81 -22.63
N MET A 65 -7.27 -0.86 -21.78
CA MET A 65 -6.55 -0.74 -20.56
C MET A 65 -6.74 -1.97 -19.72
N ALA A 66 -5.63 -2.53 -19.27
CA ALA A 66 -5.52 -3.32 -18.04
C ALA A 66 -6.83 -4.05 -17.64
N ILE A 67 -7.50 -4.64 -18.64
CA ILE A 67 -8.72 -5.40 -18.50
C ILE A 67 -8.34 -6.85 -18.47
N GLU A 68 -8.84 -7.61 -17.52
CA GLU A 68 -8.62 -9.05 -17.48
C GLU A 68 -9.15 -9.73 -18.75
N SER A 69 -8.54 -10.83 -19.13
CA SER A 69 -8.75 -11.56 -20.40
C SER A 69 -10.20 -11.85 -20.78
N ASN A 70 -11.13 -11.78 -19.83
CA ASN A 70 -12.55 -12.02 -20.06
C ASN A 70 -13.38 -10.72 -20.20
N GLY A 71 -12.75 -9.54 -20.13
CA GLY A 71 -13.46 -8.26 -20.28
C GLY A 71 -14.41 -7.92 -19.13
N SER A 72 -14.29 -8.60 -18.00
CA SER A 72 -15.28 -8.52 -16.93
C SER A 72 -14.96 -7.49 -15.84
N HIS A 73 -13.70 -7.17 -15.61
CA HIS A 73 -13.30 -6.18 -14.57
C HIS A 73 -11.99 -5.49 -14.91
N VAL A 74 -11.73 -4.41 -14.20
CA VAL A 74 -10.55 -3.54 -14.37
C VAL A 74 -9.42 -3.98 -13.45
N LEU A 75 -8.20 -4.07 -13.99
CA LEU A 75 -7.01 -4.35 -13.19
C LEU A 75 -6.63 -3.11 -12.37
N SER A 76 -6.95 -3.13 -11.09
CA SER A 76 -6.57 -2.07 -10.16
C SER A 76 -6.00 -2.66 -8.87
N PRO A 77 -5.01 -2.02 -8.25
CA PRO A 77 -4.45 -2.51 -6.99
C PRO A 77 -5.45 -2.59 -5.84
N LEU A 78 -6.61 -1.94 -5.93
CA LEU A 78 -7.67 -2.05 -4.93
C LEU A 78 -8.71 -3.13 -5.26
N PHE A 79 -8.74 -3.65 -6.48
CA PHE A 79 -9.71 -4.64 -6.94
C PHE A 79 -9.08 -5.95 -7.44
N SER A 80 -7.78 -6.12 -7.30
CA SER A 80 -7.04 -7.35 -7.62
C SER A 80 -6.47 -8.02 -6.36
N PRO A 81 -6.67 -9.35 -6.21
CA PRO A 81 -7.52 -10.22 -7.02
C PRO A 81 -8.99 -9.92 -6.82
N LEU A 82 -9.82 -10.13 -7.85
CA LEU A 82 -11.25 -9.87 -7.73
C LEU A 82 -11.90 -10.83 -6.72
N VAL A 83 -12.58 -10.25 -5.72
CA VAL A 83 -13.29 -10.99 -4.67
C VAL A 83 -14.72 -10.48 -4.60
N VAL A 84 -15.63 -11.15 -5.29
CA VAL A 84 -17.06 -10.81 -5.27
C VAL A 84 -17.81 -11.87 -4.47
N PRO A 85 -18.53 -11.52 -3.40
CA PRO A 85 -19.25 -12.49 -2.58
C PRO A 85 -20.17 -13.40 -3.42
N GLY A 86 -20.09 -14.73 -3.19
CA GLY A 86 -20.91 -15.71 -3.87
C GLY A 86 -20.54 -16.04 -5.31
N GLN A 87 -19.57 -15.34 -5.91
CA GLN A 87 -19.10 -15.65 -7.26
C GLN A 87 -17.94 -16.67 -7.26
N ASP A 88 -17.69 -17.29 -8.42
CA ASP A 88 -16.61 -18.24 -8.60
C ASP A 88 -15.23 -17.66 -8.26
N GLY A 89 -14.28 -18.52 -7.95
CA GLY A 89 -12.93 -18.13 -7.54
C GLY A 89 -12.85 -17.77 -6.05
N LEU A 90 -12.15 -16.70 -5.72
CA LEU A 90 -11.98 -16.29 -4.31
C LEU A 90 -13.29 -15.81 -3.66
N GLY A 91 -14.25 -15.36 -4.48
CA GLY A 91 -15.56 -14.93 -4.01
C GLY A 91 -16.40 -16.07 -3.41
N SER A 92 -16.20 -17.31 -3.85
CA SER A 92 -16.90 -18.48 -3.32
C SER A 92 -16.61 -18.77 -1.83
N TRP A 93 -15.51 -18.25 -1.31
CA TRP A 93 -15.15 -18.33 0.11
C TRP A 93 -15.84 -17.27 0.97
N VAL A 94 -16.47 -16.28 0.33
CA VAL A 94 -17.15 -15.17 1.01
C VAL A 94 -18.65 -15.41 0.94
N PRO A 95 -19.37 -15.39 2.08
CA PRO A 95 -20.82 -15.58 2.10
C PRO A 95 -21.54 -14.57 1.21
N GLU A 96 -22.52 -15.04 0.45
CA GLU A 96 -23.37 -14.20 -0.41
C GLU A 96 -24.11 -13.09 0.35
N SER A 97 -24.36 -13.29 1.64
CA SER A 97 -24.96 -12.29 2.53
C SER A 97 -24.14 -11.00 2.65
N LEU A 98 -22.87 -11.02 2.23
CA LEU A 98 -21.98 -9.86 2.21
C LEU A 98 -21.94 -9.17 0.83
N TRP A 99 -22.96 -9.39 0.00
CA TRP A 99 -23.09 -8.80 -1.36
C TRP A 99 -22.94 -7.27 -1.39
N TRP A 100 -23.20 -6.58 -0.29
CA TRP A 100 -23.06 -5.12 -0.13
C TRP A 100 -21.61 -4.65 0.06
N MET A 101 -20.68 -5.58 0.28
CA MET A 101 -19.27 -5.26 0.42
C MET A 101 -18.58 -5.26 -0.95
N SER A 102 -17.95 -4.15 -1.30
CA SER A 102 -17.16 -4.08 -2.53
C SER A 102 -15.91 -4.96 -2.43
N PRO A 103 -15.39 -5.46 -3.56
CA PRO A 103 -14.13 -6.21 -3.58
C PRO A 103 -12.98 -5.47 -2.89
N ALA A 104 -12.92 -4.14 -3.02
CA ALA A 104 -11.89 -3.32 -2.39
C ALA A 104 -11.89 -3.43 -0.85
N MET A 105 -13.04 -3.64 -0.22
CA MET A 105 -13.10 -3.82 1.24
C MET A 105 -12.33 -5.06 1.70
N PHE A 106 -12.42 -6.16 0.94
CA PHE A 106 -11.69 -7.40 1.25
C PHE A 106 -10.19 -7.24 0.98
N ILE A 107 -9.85 -6.62 -0.13
CA ILE A 107 -8.45 -6.38 -0.52
C ILE A 107 -7.75 -5.45 0.45
N LEU A 108 -8.39 -4.35 0.86
CA LEU A 108 -7.81 -3.35 1.74
C LEU A 108 -7.41 -3.89 3.12
N ILE A 109 -7.99 -5.00 3.59
CA ILE A 109 -7.62 -5.63 4.87
C ILE A 109 -6.12 -5.94 4.91
N ILE A 110 -5.55 -6.44 3.82
CA ILE A 110 -4.13 -6.82 3.75
C ILE A 110 -3.20 -5.60 3.81
N PRO A 111 -3.29 -4.63 2.87
CA PRO A 111 -2.42 -3.46 2.90
C PRO A 111 -2.68 -2.54 4.10
N ALA A 112 -3.92 -2.40 4.56
CA ALA A 112 -4.25 -1.63 5.76
C ALA A 112 -3.69 -2.29 7.02
N GLY A 113 -3.85 -3.60 7.18
CA GLY A 113 -3.27 -4.35 8.28
C GLY A 113 -1.75 -4.31 8.29
N PHE A 114 -1.11 -4.49 7.13
CA PHE A 114 0.34 -4.42 7.01
C PHE A 114 0.88 -3.02 7.34
N ARG A 115 0.24 -1.95 6.83
CA ARG A 115 0.63 -0.57 7.14
C ARG A 115 0.27 -0.18 8.56
N GLY A 116 -0.93 -0.50 9.05
CA GLY A 116 -1.39 -0.16 10.39
C GLY A 116 -0.56 -0.78 11.51
N THR A 117 -0.03 -1.99 11.29
CA THR A 117 0.84 -2.69 12.25
C THR A 117 2.33 -2.34 12.07
N CYS A 118 2.72 -1.65 11.01
CA CYS A 118 4.10 -1.24 10.75
C CYS A 118 4.56 -0.19 11.78
N TYR A 119 5.76 -0.40 12.34
CA TYR A 119 6.35 0.54 13.30
C TYR A 119 6.47 1.97 12.74
N TYR A 120 6.85 2.12 11.48
CA TYR A 120 6.97 3.43 10.83
C TYR A 120 5.62 4.17 10.78
N TYR A 121 4.56 3.49 10.30
CA TYR A 121 3.22 4.08 10.24
C TYR A 121 2.65 4.35 11.63
N ARG A 122 2.87 3.45 12.59
CA ARG A 122 2.49 3.69 13.99
C ARG A 122 3.11 4.97 14.52
N LYS A 123 4.42 5.14 14.35
CA LYS A 123 5.12 6.37 14.73
C LYS A 123 4.51 7.59 14.03
N ALA A 124 4.16 7.48 12.75
CA ALA A 124 3.57 8.56 11.98
C ALA A 124 2.20 8.98 12.53
N TYR A 125 1.26 8.06 12.72
CA TYR A 125 -0.05 8.43 13.21
C TYR A 125 -0.07 8.81 14.69
N TYR A 126 0.78 8.25 15.56
CA TYR A 126 0.92 8.71 16.93
C TYR A 126 1.40 10.15 16.99
N ARG A 127 2.36 10.53 16.18
CA ARG A 127 2.88 11.90 16.14
C ARG A 127 1.89 12.88 15.51
N SER A 128 1.17 12.46 14.50
CA SER A 128 0.32 13.35 13.70
C SER A 128 -1.08 13.50 14.26
N PHE A 129 -1.71 12.41 14.67
CA PHE A 129 -3.11 12.43 15.14
C PHE A 129 -3.24 12.40 16.66
N MET A 130 -2.35 11.69 17.35
CA MET A 130 -2.41 11.59 18.81
C MET A 130 -1.48 12.58 19.53
N VAL A 131 -0.66 13.32 18.79
CA VAL A 131 0.29 14.32 19.32
C VAL A 131 1.12 13.74 20.49
N SER A 132 1.58 12.48 20.36
CA SER A 132 2.12 11.72 21.49
C SER A 132 3.50 11.09 21.21
N PRO A 133 4.60 11.84 21.33
CA PRO A 133 4.74 13.30 21.21
C PRO A 133 4.76 13.72 19.73
N ALA A 134 4.29 14.92 19.42
CA ALA A 134 4.36 15.47 18.05
C ALA A 134 5.81 15.65 17.59
N ALA A 135 6.66 16.16 18.47
CA ALA A 135 8.11 16.33 18.26
C ALA A 135 8.85 16.23 19.59
N CYS A 136 10.20 16.16 19.53
CA CYS A 136 11.02 16.23 20.74
C CYS A 136 10.81 17.56 21.48
N ALA A 137 10.80 17.53 22.80
CA ALA A 137 10.59 18.70 23.65
C ALA A 137 9.26 19.45 23.40
N VAL A 138 8.23 18.74 22.93
CA VAL A 138 6.85 19.23 22.82
C VAL A 138 5.99 18.45 23.81
N SER A 139 5.19 19.14 24.61
CA SER A 139 4.35 18.50 25.61
C SER A 139 3.25 17.64 24.97
N THR A 140 2.92 16.55 25.64
CA THR A 140 1.83 15.65 25.22
C THR A 140 0.53 16.03 25.93
N PRO A 141 -0.62 16.11 25.25
CA PRO A 141 -1.88 16.48 25.88
C PRO A 141 -2.42 15.40 26.82
N PHE A 142 -2.05 14.14 26.60
CA PHE A 142 -2.65 12.97 27.27
C PHE A 142 -1.70 12.26 28.28
N GLY A 143 -0.66 12.94 28.73
CA GLY A 143 0.34 12.37 29.65
C GLY A 143 1.38 11.51 28.93
N ASP A 144 2.13 10.70 29.71
CA ASP A 144 3.23 9.92 29.14
C ASP A 144 2.74 8.83 28.16
N TYR A 145 3.40 8.77 27.02
CA TYR A 145 3.14 7.75 26.02
C TYR A 145 3.44 6.35 26.56
N LYS A 146 2.41 5.55 26.76
CA LYS A 146 2.49 4.15 27.21
C LYS A 146 2.08 3.13 26.15
N GLY A 147 1.93 3.58 24.89
CA GLY A 147 1.30 2.78 23.82
C GLY A 147 1.98 1.46 23.51
N GLU A 148 3.29 1.38 23.60
CA GLU A 148 4.03 0.20 23.19
C GLU A 148 3.92 -0.99 24.18
N SER A 149 3.72 -0.73 25.46
CA SER A 149 3.59 -1.78 26.49
C SER A 149 2.32 -2.63 26.35
N ARG A 150 1.27 -2.10 25.71
CA ARG A 150 -0.02 -2.78 25.52
C ARG A 150 -0.25 -3.30 24.10
N LEU A 151 0.62 -2.97 23.14
CA LEU A 151 0.47 -3.29 21.71
C LEU A 151 1.35 -4.46 21.25
N PHE A 152 1.88 -5.26 22.18
CA PHE A 152 2.75 -6.39 21.86
C PHE A 152 2.12 -7.36 20.85
N LEU A 153 0.82 -7.59 20.95
CA LEU A 153 0.08 -8.44 20.01
C LEU A 153 0.10 -7.87 18.58
N PHE A 154 -0.10 -6.57 18.42
CA PHE A 154 -0.09 -5.91 17.11
C PHE A 154 1.27 -5.96 16.42
N GLN A 155 2.36 -5.92 17.17
CA GLN A 155 3.70 -6.03 16.60
C GLN A 155 3.95 -7.42 16.01
N ASN A 156 3.49 -8.46 16.69
CA ASN A 156 3.61 -9.84 16.21
C ASN A 156 2.71 -10.13 15.01
N ILE A 157 1.49 -9.57 14.99
CA ILE A 157 0.56 -9.67 13.85
C ILE A 157 1.16 -9.06 12.58
N HIS A 158 2.00 -8.04 12.67
CA HIS A 158 2.67 -7.44 11.52
C HIS A 158 3.41 -8.47 10.66
N ARG A 159 3.97 -9.51 11.27
CA ARG A 159 4.68 -10.57 10.55
C ARG A 159 3.74 -11.38 9.65
N TYR A 160 2.53 -11.64 10.11
CA TYR A 160 1.53 -12.36 9.30
C TYR A 160 1.03 -11.50 8.14
N PHE A 161 0.74 -10.23 8.40
CA PHE A 161 0.42 -9.29 7.33
C PHE A 161 1.56 -9.11 6.34
N MET A 162 2.81 -9.20 6.75
CA MET A 162 3.96 -9.18 5.85
C MET A 162 3.95 -10.37 4.88
N TYR A 163 3.61 -11.59 5.33
CA TYR A 163 3.50 -12.74 4.44
C TYR A 163 2.36 -12.54 3.42
N LEU A 164 1.22 -12.05 3.87
CA LEU A 164 0.10 -11.72 2.99
C LEU A 164 0.47 -10.61 1.99
N ALA A 165 1.20 -9.58 2.43
CA ALA A 165 1.67 -8.52 1.56
C ALA A 165 2.67 -9.00 0.50
N VAL A 166 3.52 -9.97 0.83
CA VAL A 166 4.40 -10.62 -0.16
C VAL A 166 3.58 -11.42 -1.18
N ALA A 167 2.58 -12.20 -0.74
CA ALA A 167 1.68 -12.91 -1.64
C ALA A 167 0.92 -11.93 -2.55
N TYR A 168 0.42 -10.84 -1.97
CA TYR A 168 -0.26 -9.79 -2.72
C TYR A 168 0.64 -9.11 -3.76
N LEU A 169 1.93 -8.94 -3.48
CA LEU A 169 2.88 -8.41 -4.43
C LEU A 169 3.01 -9.31 -5.67
N PHE A 170 2.92 -10.64 -5.52
CA PHE A 170 2.90 -11.56 -6.68
C PHE A 170 1.62 -11.39 -7.50
N VAL A 171 0.47 -11.21 -6.87
CA VAL A 171 -0.80 -10.94 -7.58
C VAL A 171 -0.67 -9.67 -8.41
N LEU A 172 -0.24 -8.56 -7.81
CA LEU A 172 -0.05 -7.31 -8.55
C LEU A 172 1.02 -7.40 -9.64
N SER A 173 2.04 -8.24 -9.46
CA SER A 173 3.03 -8.50 -10.52
C SER A 173 2.41 -9.25 -11.70
N TYR A 174 1.49 -10.15 -11.42
CA TYR A 174 0.71 -10.84 -12.46
C TYR A 174 -0.22 -9.87 -13.20
N ASP A 175 -0.86 -8.92 -12.50
CA ASP A 175 -1.67 -7.87 -13.13
C ASP A 175 -0.84 -7.03 -14.11
N VAL A 176 0.42 -6.74 -13.79
CA VAL A 176 1.32 -6.04 -14.74
C VAL A 176 1.53 -6.87 -16.02
N LEU A 177 1.64 -8.20 -15.91
CA LEU A 177 1.75 -9.07 -17.09
C LEU A 177 0.45 -9.08 -17.87
N LEU A 178 -0.70 -9.15 -17.21
CA LEU A 178 -2.00 -9.05 -17.88
C LEU A 178 -2.17 -7.68 -18.56
N ALA A 179 -1.72 -6.60 -17.94
CA ALA A 179 -1.76 -5.26 -18.51
C ALA A 179 -0.89 -5.06 -19.76
N THR A 180 -0.07 -6.03 -20.14
CA THR A 180 0.60 -6.04 -21.45
C THR A 180 -0.21 -6.69 -22.56
N GLN A 181 -1.36 -7.29 -22.26
CA GLN A 181 -2.23 -7.96 -23.20
C GLN A 181 -3.39 -7.03 -23.58
N PHE A 182 -3.47 -6.66 -24.84
CA PHE A 182 -4.56 -5.83 -25.35
C PHE A 182 -5.59 -6.72 -26.05
N HIS A 183 -6.84 -6.59 -25.63
CA HIS A 183 -7.98 -7.31 -26.19
C HIS A 183 -8.89 -6.34 -26.93
N ALA A 184 -8.86 -6.31 -28.24
CA ALA A 184 -9.86 -5.59 -29.02
C ALA A 184 -11.07 -6.50 -29.26
N THR A 185 -12.28 -5.94 -29.16
CA THR A 185 -13.52 -6.68 -29.36
C THR A 185 -13.51 -7.39 -30.71
N GLY A 186 -13.49 -8.74 -30.72
CA GLY A 186 -13.52 -9.58 -31.94
C GLY A 186 -12.16 -9.77 -32.63
N SER A 187 -11.05 -9.34 -32.05
CA SER A 187 -9.70 -9.52 -32.61
C SER A 187 -8.82 -10.42 -31.76
N ALA A 188 -7.72 -10.89 -32.36
CA ALA A 188 -6.69 -11.63 -31.60
C ALA A 188 -6.05 -10.74 -30.55
N THR A 189 -5.64 -11.35 -29.43
CA THR A 189 -4.88 -10.68 -28.38
C THR A 189 -3.59 -10.11 -28.97
N SER A 190 -3.37 -8.81 -28.83
CA SER A 190 -2.11 -8.17 -29.15
C SER A 190 -1.33 -7.84 -27.88
N TYR A 191 -0.01 -7.72 -28.00
CA TYR A 191 0.85 -7.40 -26.86
C TYR A 191 1.44 -6.00 -27.02
N GLY A 192 1.49 -5.28 -25.91
CA GLY A 192 2.05 -3.94 -25.93
C GLY A 192 2.29 -3.37 -24.54
N VAL A 193 2.71 -2.14 -24.50
CA VAL A 193 2.94 -1.37 -23.27
C VAL A 193 2.24 -0.04 -23.38
N SER A 194 1.37 0.24 -22.44
CA SER A 194 0.68 1.52 -22.29
C SER A 194 1.24 2.31 -21.09
N VAL A 195 0.78 3.54 -20.92
CA VAL A 195 1.05 4.31 -19.71
C VAL A 195 0.49 3.61 -18.48
N GLY A 196 -0.71 3.02 -18.58
CA GLY A 196 -1.31 2.22 -17.50
C GLY A 196 -0.46 1.02 -17.10
N THR A 197 0.12 0.30 -18.07
CA THR A 197 1.09 -0.78 -17.80
C THR A 197 2.29 -0.26 -16.98
N LEU A 198 2.85 0.90 -17.34
CA LEU A 198 3.96 1.51 -16.60
C LEU A 198 3.54 1.97 -15.20
N VAL A 199 2.35 2.51 -15.05
CA VAL A 199 1.79 2.93 -13.75
C VAL A 199 1.65 1.73 -12.83
N LEU A 200 1.10 0.61 -13.31
CA LEU A 200 0.99 -0.64 -12.53
C LEU A 200 2.36 -1.25 -12.21
N MET A 201 3.29 -1.24 -13.16
CA MET A 201 4.65 -1.71 -12.92
C MET A 201 5.36 -0.87 -11.84
N MET A 202 5.24 0.44 -11.89
CA MET A 202 5.81 1.31 -10.88
C MET A 202 5.16 1.08 -9.50
N ASN A 203 3.85 0.79 -9.46
CA ASN A 203 3.16 0.40 -8.23
C ASN A 203 3.80 -0.84 -7.59
N VAL A 204 4.05 -1.87 -8.38
CA VAL A 204 4.73 -3.10 -7.91
C VAL A 204 6.15 -2.79 -7.40
N ILE A 205 6.91 -1.94 -8.09
CA ILE A 205 8.25 -1.54 -7.65
C ILE A 205 8.20 -0.80 -6.31
N MET A 206 7.31 0.16 -6.16
CA MET A 206 7.17 0.95 -4.92
C MET A 206 6.69 0.09 -3.76
N LEU A 207 5.67 -0.74 -3.96
CA LEU A 207 5.19 -1.69 -2.96
C LEU A 207 6.23 -2.76 -2.64
N GLY A 208 6.98 -3.24 -3.63
CA GLY A 208 8.10 -4.15 -3.46
C GLY A 208 9.19 -3.54 -2.58
N GLY A 209 9.60 -2.29 -2.85
CA GLY A 209 10.56 -1.55 -2.03
C GLY A 209 10.12 -1.45 -0.55
N TYR A 210 8.84 -1.18 -0.32
CA TYR A 210 8.26 -1.13 1.02
C TYR A 210 8.18 -2.51 1.67
N THR A 211 7.60 -3.50 0.99
CA THR A 211 7.34 -4.84 1.56
C THR A 211 8.64 -5.62 1.80
N LEU A 212 9.53 -5.66 0.80
CA LEU A 212 10.81 -6.37 0.90
C LEU A 212 11.84 -5.59 1.74
N GLY A 213 11.66 -4.28 1.91
CA GLY A 213 12.43 -3.45 2.84
C GLY A 213 11.98 -3.57 4.30
N CYS A 214 10.91 -4.30 4.59
CA CYS A 214 10.38 -4.45 5.94
C CYS A 214 11.38 -5.19 6.84
N HIS A 215 11.48 -4.74 8.11
CA HIS A 215 12.31 -5.40 9.11
C HIS A 215 11.89 -6.86 9.35
N SER A 216 10.59 -7.15 9.35
CA SER A 216 10.07 -8.52 9.51
C SER A 216 10.49 -9.43 8.36
N PHE A 217 10.49 -8.94 7.12
CA PHE A 217 10.96 -9.69 5.95
C PHE A 217 12.47 -9.94 6.01
N ARG A 218 13.24 -8.92 6.36
CA ARG A 218 14.68 -9.04 6.58
C ARG A 218 15.01 -10.09 7.65
N HIS A 219 14.24 -10.12 8.75
CA HIS A 219 14.37 -11.13 9.81
C HIS A 219 14.00 -12.53 9.31
N ALA A 220 12.96 -12.68 8.51
CA ALA A 220 12.54 -13.98 7.96
C ALA A 220 13.62 -14.59 7.05
N ILE A 221 14.35 -13.78 6.27
CA ILE A 221 15.41 -14.25 5.37
C ILE A 221 16.70 -14.59 6.12
N GLY A 222 17.13 -13.73 7.03
CA GLY A 222 18.48 -13.83 7.60
C GLY A 222 18.58 -13.75 9.11
N GLY A 223 17.57 -13.20 9.81
CA GLY A 223 17.64 -13.00 11.26
C GLY A 223 17.59 -14.27 12.10
N ILE A 224 17.16 -15.39 11.52
CA ILE A 224 17.12 -16.71 12.19
C ILE A 224 18.49 -17.41 12.09
N ARG A 225 19.40 -16.93 11.25
CA ARG A 225 20.64 -17.60 10.92
C ARG A 225 21.82 -16.97 11.67
N ASN A 226 22.52 -17.76 12.46
CA ASN A 226 23.77 -17.32 13.10
C ASN A 226 24.95 -17.24 12.12
N ARG A 227 24.89 -17.98 11.01
CA ARG A 227 25.92 -18.02 9.97
C ARG A 227 25.29 -18.25 8.59
N PHE A 228 25.74 -17.53 7.56
CA PHE A 228 25.33 -17.73 6.16
C PHE A 228 26.17 -18.80 5.43
N ARG A 229 27.12 -19.43 6.10
CA ARG A 229 28.18 -20.25 5.47
C ARG A 229 27.74 -21.64 5.00
N ASN A 230 26.60 -22.17 5.47
CA ASN A 230 26.21 -23.57 5.20
C ASN A 230 24.95 -23.64 4.34
N GLY A 231 24.98 -24.45 3.26
CA GLY A 231 23.83 -24.85 2.43
C GLY A 231 22.90 -23.69 1.98
N GLY A 232 23.12 -23.13 0.78
CA GLY A 232 22.30 -22.01 0.27
C GLY A 232 22.56 -20.66 0.96
N GLY A 233 23.56 -20.58 1.84
CA GLY A 233 23.86 -19.40 2.63
C GLY A 233 24.22 -18.17 1.83
N ALA A 234 24.88 -18.34 0.68
CA ALA A 234 25.26 -17.21 -0.21
C ALA A 234 24.04 -16.49 -0.79
N VAL A 235 23.00 -17.24 -1.21
CA VAL A 235 21.75 -16.66 -1.73
C VAL A 235 21.00 -15.92 -0.61
N ALA A 236 20.86 -16.55 0.57
CA ALA A 236 20.23 -15.92 1.71
C ALA A 236 20.98 -14.65 2.18
N GLU A 237 22.31 -14.67 2.13
CA GLU A 237 23.14 -13.49 2.43
C GLU A 237 22.92 -12.38 1.42
N ALA A 238 22.89 -12.68 0.11
CA ALA A 238 22.64 -11.72 -0.95
C ALA A 238 21.24 -11.09 -0.80
N CYS A 239 20.22 -11.91 -0.58
CA CYS A 239 18.86 -11.43 -0.30
C CYS A 239 18.81 -10.55 0.95
N TRP A 240 19.45 -10.96 2.05
CA TRP A 240 19.51 -10.18 3.27
C TRP A 240 20.24 -8.84 3.10
N LYS A 241 21.32 -8.80 2.33
CA LYS A 241 22.03 -7.56 1.98
C LYS A 241 21.14 -6.63 1.16
N SER A 242 20.39 -7.17 0.19
CA SER A 242 19.44 -6.39 -0.62
C SER A 242 18.31 -5.82 0.24
N CYS A 243 17.69 -6.65 1.08
CA CYS A 243 16.69 -6.19 2.05
C CYS A 243 17.25 -5.11 3.00
N THR A 244 18.53 -5.23 3.40
CA THR A 244 19.18 -4.23 4.26
C THR A 244 19.33 -2.88 3.54
N LYS A 245 19.61 -2.87 2.25
CA LYS A 245 19.67 -1.63 1.44
C LYS A 245 18.31 -0.96 1.36
N LEU A 246 17.25 -1.73 1.09
CA LEU A 246 15.86 -1.23 1.06
C LEU A 246 15.41 -0.72 2.44
N ASN A 247 15.76 -1.44 3.50
CA ASN A 247 15.38 -1.12 4.87
C ASN A 247 15.95 0.22 5.36
N LYS A 248 17.12 0.64 4.87
CA LYS A 248 17.70 1.95 5.19
C LYS A 248 16.75 3.11 4.87
N ASN A 249 15.99 2.97 3.78
CA ASN A 249 15.05 3.98 3.28
C ASN A 249 13.58 3.56 3.45
N HIS A 250 13.30 2.65 4.40
CA HIS A 250 11.96 2.07 4.57
C HIS A 250 10.86 3.12 4.77
N GLY A 251 11.17 4.22 5.47
CA GLY A 251 10.25 5.34 5.64
C GLY A 251 9.86 6.02 4.33
N ASN A 252 10.83 6.22 3.44
CA ASN A 252 10.56 6.81 2.12
C ASN A 252 9.76 5.85 1.25
N TRP A 253 10.10 4.56 1.24
CA TRP A 253 9.31 3.54 0.56
C TRP A 253 7.87 3.48 1.07
N ALA A 254 7.66 3.64 2.38
CA ALA A 254 6.33 3.68 2.98
C ALA A 254 5.49 4.83 2.40
N ILE A 255 6.05 6.04 2.35
CA ILE A 255 5.37 7.22 1.81
C ILE A 255 5.13 7.06 0.31
N TYR A 256 6.17 6.80 -0.46
CA TYR A 256 6.04 6.73 -1.93
C TYR A 256 5.12 5.59 -2.39
N SER A 257 5.18 4.42 -1.74
CA SER A 257 4.29 3.31 -2.09
C SER A 257 2.83 3.59 -1.75
N LEU A 258 2.53 4.35 -0.70
CA LEU A 258 1.17 4.76 -0.38
C LEU A 258 0.62 5.74 -1.41
N PHE A 259 1.42 6.75 -1.78
CA PHE A 259 1.06 7.67 -2.85
C PHE A 259 0.81 6.92 -4.16
N TRP A 260 1.73 6.02 -4.52
CA TRP A 260 1.68 5.37 -5.82
C TRP A 260 0.52 4.39 -5.95
N VAL A 261 0.15 3.68 -4.88
CA VAL A 261 -1.01 2.78 -4.92
C VAL A 261 -2.32 3.56 -5.10
N MET A 262 -2.46 4.72 -4.45
CA MET A 262 -3.62 5.60 -4.65
C MET A 262 -3.62 6.18 -6.08
N PHE A 263 -2.47 6.64 -6.55
CA PHE A 263 -2.34 7.20 -7.89
C PHE A 263 -2.63 6.15 -8.98
N SER A 264 -2.16 4.92 -8.81
CA SER A 264 -2.41 3.84 -9.77
C SER A 264 -3.89 3.50 -9.87
N ASP A 265 -4.58 3.38 -8.73
CA ASP A 265 -6.03 3.15 -8.73
C ASP A 265 -6.78 4.35 -9.34
N PHE A 266 -6.40 5.57 -8.95
CA PHE A 266 -7.01 6.78 -9.49
C PHE A 266 -6.79 6.93 -11.01
N TYR A 267 -5.59 6.60 -11.51
CA TYR A 267 -5.29 6.62 -12.94
C TYR A 267 -6.24 5.71 -13.72
N ILE A 268 -6.41 4.47 -13.22
CA ILE A 268 -7.28 3.49 -13.84
C ILE A 268 -8.73 3.95 -13.77
N TYR A 269 -9.17 4.42 -12.60
CA TYR A 269 -10.49 4.99 -12.41
C TYR A 269 -10.77 6.16 -13.39
N ALA A 270 -9.83 7.09 -13.50
CA ALA A 270 -9.97 8.24 -14.43
C ALA A 270 -10.05 7.81 -15.91
N CYS A 271 -9.42 6.70 -16.25
CA CYS A 271 -9.52 6.13 -17.59
C CYS A 271 -10.84 5.39 -17.80
N THR A 272 -11.36 4.66 -16.80
CA THR A 272 -12.68 4.01 -16.90
C THR A 272 -13.81 5.02 -17.00
N GLU A 273 -13.70 6.15 -16.31
CA GLU A 273 -14.65 7.28 -16.41
C GLU A 273 -14.51 8.10 -17.70
N GLY A 274 -13.53 7.76 -18.55
CA GLY A 274 -13.29 8.49 -19.79
C GLY A 274 -12.68 9.89 -19.60
N TRP A 275 -12.21 10.24 -18.39
CA TRP A 275 -11.54 11.52 -18.14
C TRP A 275 -10.15 11.53 -18.76
N TRP A 276 -9.48 10.39 -18.77
CA TRP A 276 -8.16 10.20 -19.35
C TRP A 276 -8.19 9.07 -20.37
N THR A 277 -7.29 9.16 -21.34
CA THR A 277 -7.06 8.12 -22.33
C THR A 277 -5.73 7.44 -22.03
N ASP A 278 -5.72 6.13 -21.93
CA ASP A 278 -4.47 5.37 -21.77
C ASP A 278 -3.70 5.34 -23.08
N LEU A 279 -2.53 5.97 -23.09
CA LEU A 279 -1.69 6.05 -24.27
C LEU A 279 -0.91 4.77 -24.46
N VAL A 280 -1.08 4.12 -25.62
CA VAL A 280 -0.25 2.99 -26.03
C VAL A 280 1.10 3.50 -26.49
N LEU A 281 2.19 3.01 -25.89
CA LEU A 281 3.55 3.44 -26.15
C LEU A 281 4.26 2.50 -27.14
N LEU A 282 4.03 1.21 -27.00
CA LEU A 282 4.65 0.16 -27.81
C LEU A 282 3.66 -0.96 -28.10
N GLY A 283 3.59 -1.45 -29.33
CA GLY A 283 2.69 -2.53 -29.73
C GLY A 283 1.22 -2.09 -29.83
N GLY A 284 0.29 -3.03 -29.78
CA GLY A 284 -1.14 -2.72 -29.64
C GLY A 284 -1.86 -2.34 -30.94
N LEU A 285 -1.44 -2.84 -32.09
CA LEU A 285 -2.18 -2.72 -33.37
C LEU A 285 -2.84 -4.03 -33.73
#